data_420522d9934ce92e858f0d5fac6a6c2c
#
_entry.id   420522d9934ce92e858f0d5fac6a6c2c
#
_cell.length_a   1.000
_cell.length_b   1.000
_cell.length_c   1.000
_cell.angle_alpha   90.00
_cell.angle_beta   90.00
_cell.angle_gamma   90.00
#
_symmetry.space_group_name_H-M   'P 1'
#
loop_
_entity.id
_entity.type
_entity.pdbx_description
1 polymer ?
#
loop_
_entity_poly.entity_id
_entity_poly.type
_entity_poly.pdbx_seq_one_letter_code
_entity_poly.pdbx_strand_id
1 'polypeptide(L)'
;GYVLHTYGRETYLRHAVASVQTLRRYDKHRPVALYADEAQIELLKRKGLDHLFAVLEVLPPEYRSIVGFKHNLNKFKAFERSLFVDSDIVWCRDPDALWHKLEAYAFTATGLEKADAWFGGPKGLGIITDRLFDRRRRTMHRFGLTYLPRAQAGMIYAADPVVTAEVCDHAQEYLRRRKETHFRSRLDEGRSEESCEWSMAMAVSSLDLPIFHWFQGQDSPQLDFIDGYVDHDLNFEVVRCRYHTDALIHGLRGFPNHLIRDTLVRYLSKLPGKGDF
;
A
#
# COMPACT_ATOMS: atom_id res chain seq x y z
N GLY A 1 14.67 -7.44 2.15
CA GLY A 1 13.62 -8.13 2.93
C GLY A 1 12.30 -7.40 2.89
N TYR A 2 11.28 -8.01 3.45
CA TYR A 2 9.91 -7.47 3.49
C TYR A 2 9.65 -6.80 4.83
N VAL A 3 8.91 -5.70 4.83
CA VAL A 3 8.55 -4.97 6.05
C VAL A 3 7.04 -4.79 6.10
N LEU A 4 6.44 -5.26 7.18
CA LEU A 4 5.02 -5.11 7.47
C LEU A 4 4.83 -4.29 8.74
N HIS A 5 3.66 -3.70 8.89
CA HIS A 5 3.27 -3.07 10.14
C HIS A 5 1.81 -3.37 10.47
N THR A 6 1.53 -3.47 11.75
CA THR A 6 0.17 -3.67 12.26
C THR A 6 -0.02 -2.97 13.61
N TYR A 7 -1.23 -2.53 13.91
CA TYR A 7 -1.58 -1.93 15.20
C TYR A 7 -3.09 -2.01 15.43
N GLY A 8 -3.48 -1.95 16.69
CA GLY A 8 -4.87 -1.86 17.12
C GLY A 8 -5.62 -3.18 16.97
N ARG A 9 -6.37 -3.35 15.90
CA ARG A 9 -7.24 -4.54 15.75
C ARG A 9 -6.43 -5.80 15.46
N GLU A 10 -6.74 -6.89 16.19
CA GLU A 10 -6.14 -8.22 15.96
C GLU A 10 -6.28 -8.69 14.49
N THR A 11 -7.34 -8.27 13.79
CA THR A 11 -7.55 -8.59 12.38
C THR A 11 -6.38 -8.20 11.50
N TYR A 12 -5.72 -7.06 11.77
CA TYR A 12 -4.56 -6.64 10.99
C TYR A 12 -3.35 -7.56 11.22
N LEU A 13 -3.18 -8.04 12.45
CA LEU A 13 -2.16 -9.04 12.75
C LEU A 13 -2.43 -10.36 12.02
N ARG A 14 -3.69 -10.81 11.99
CA ARG A 14 -4.09 -12.01 11.25
C ARG A 14 -3.80 -11.87 9.77
N HIS A 15 -4.08 -10.70 9.18
CA HIS A 15 -3.71 -10.40 7.80
C HIS A 15 -2.19 -10.51 7.58
N ALA A 16 -1.38 -9.92 8.47
CA ALA A 16 0.07 -9.97 8.36
C ALA A 16 0.60 -11.42 8.41
N VAL A 17 0.09 -12.23 9.34
CA VAL A 17 0.45 -13.66 9.44
C VAL A 17 0.07 -14.39 8.16
N ALA A 18 -1.14 -14.19 7.64
CA ALA A 18 -1.59 -14.80 6.39
C ALA A 18 -0.72 -14.37 5.20
N SER A 19 -0.42 -13.08 5.10
CA SER A 19 0.47 -12.56 4.07
C SER A 19 1.82 -13.26 4.09
N VAL A 20 2.45 -13.37 5.25
CA VAL A 20 3.74 -14.06 5.41
C VAL A 20 3.63 -15.55 5.12
N GLN A 21 2.58 -16.22 5.55
CA GLN A 21 2.37 -17.65 5.25
C GLN A 21 2.20 -17.89 3.75
N THR A 22 1.46 -17.04 3.03
CA THR A 22 1.36 -17.15 1.56
C THR A 22 2.69 -16.82 0.88
N LEU A 23 3.45 -15.83 1.39
CA LEU A 23 4.79 -15.51 0.91
C LEU A 23 5.73 -16.71 1.02
N ARG A 24 5.75 -17.39 2.16
CA ARG A 24 6.65 -18.51 2.45
C ARG A 24 6.44 -19.75 1.57
N ARG A 25 5.36 -19.80 0.80
CA ARG A 25 5.15 -20.81 -0.24
C ARG A 25 6.12 -20.64 -1.41
N TYR A 26 6.52 -19.41 -1.67
CA TYR A 26 7.35 -19.03 -2.81
C TYR A 26 8.73 -18.54 -2.38
N ASP A 27 8.79 -17.60 -1.46
CA ASP A 27 10.03 -17.03 -0.94
C ASP A 27 10.34 -17.53 0.48
N LYS A 28 11.26 -18.47 0.57
CA LYS A 28 11.67 -19.08 1.84
C LYS A 28 12.87 -18.39 2.50
N HIS A 29 13.52 -17.47 1.79
CA HIS A 29 14.85 -16.99 2.16
C HIS A 29 14.89 -15.53 2.59
N ARG A 30 14.14 -14.63 1.91
CA ARG A 30 14.19 -13.20 2.26
C ARG A 30 13.59 -12.98 3.63
N PRO A 31 14.29 -12.22 4.50
CA PRO A 31 13.80 -11.94 5.83
C PRO A 31 12.53 -11.07 5.81
N VAL A 32 11.71 -11.23 6.82
CA VAL A 32 10.50 -10.43 7.05
C VAL A 32 10.63 -9.72 8.38
N ALA A 33 10.36 -8.43 8.39
CA ALA A 33 10.22 -7.61 9.59
C ALA A 33 8.74 -7.29 9.84
N LEU A 34 8.34 -7.31 11.10
CA LEU A 34 7.04 -6.82 11.54
C LEU A 34 7.24 -5.78 12.64
N TYR A 35 6.68 -4.61 12.43
CA TYR A 35 6.48 -3.58 13.45
C TYR A 35 5.03 -3.62 13.91
N ALA A 36 4.79 -3.96 15.18
CA ALA A 36 3.46 -4.17 15.71
C ALA A 36 3.30 -3.54 17.10
N ASP A 37 2.08 -3.36 17.57
CA ASP A 37 1.88 -2.96 18.96
C ASP A 37 2.23 -4.09 19.95
N GLU A 38 2.42 -3.74 21.20
CA GLU A 38 2.89 -4.66 22.24
C GLU A 38 1.97 -5.86 22.41
N ALA A 39 0.65 -5.61 22.37
CA ALA A 39 -0.36 -6.66 22.56
C ALA A 39 -0.32 -7.69 21.42
N GLN A 40 -0.08 -7.22 20.20
CA GLN A 40 0.04 -8.08 19.02
C GLN A 40 1.33 -8.90 19.05
N ILE A 41 2.45 -8.32 19.49
CA ILE A 41 3.71 -9.04 19.66
C ILE A 41 3.56 -10.15 20.71
N GLU A 42 2.96 -9.83 21.85
CA GLU A 42 2.71 -10.82 22.89
C GLU A 42 1.75 -11.95 22.42
N LEU A 43 0.77 -11.60 21.56
CA LEU A 43 -0.10 -12.61 20.97
C LEU A 43 0.68 -13.55 20.04
N LEU A 44 1.55 -13.04 19.18
CA LEU A 44 2.40 -13.84 18.30
C LEU A 44 3.28 -14.80 19.10
N LYS A 45 3.96 -14.33 20.14
CA LYS A 45 4.79 -15.15 21.02
C LYS A 45 3.99 -16.26 21.70
N ARG A 46 2.83 -15.93 22.27
CA ARG A 46 1.94 -16.94 22.90
C ARG A 46 1.47 -18.02 21.93
N LYS A 47 1.33 -17.66 20.64
CA LYS A 47 0.93 -18.59 19.57
C LYS A 47 2.11 -19.29 18.91
N GLY A 48 3.36 -18.99 19.32
CA GLY A 48 4.55 -19.54 18.69
C GLY A 48 4.74 -19.13 17.24
N LEU A 49 4.20 -17.95 16.82
CA LEU A 49 4.25 -17.45 15.45
C LEU A 49 5.31 -16.37 15.23
N ASP A 50 6.01 -15.97 16.30
CA ASP A 50 7.11 -15.01 16.25
C ASP A 50 8.26 -15.46 15.33
N HIS A 51 8.47 -16.75 15.18
CA HIS A 51 9.46 -17.35 14.27
C HIS A 51 9.24 -17.02 12.78
N LEU A 52 8.06 -16.55 12.40
CA LEU A 52 7.76 -16.11 11.02
C LEU A 52 8.52 -14.83 10.65
N PHE A 53 8.99 -14.08 11.64
CA PHE A 53 9.59 -12.76 11.48
C PHE A 53 11.05 -12.78 11.95
N ALA A 54 11.96 -12.35 11.07
CA ALA A 54 13.37 -12.20 11.41
C ALA A 54 13.61 -10.97 12.29
N VAL A 55 12.74 -9.95 12.16
CA VAL A 55 12.72 -8.75 13.00
C VAL A 55 11.29 -8.57 13.51
N LEU A 56 11.14 -8.48 14.82
CA LEU A 56 9.85 -8.26 15.48
C LEU A 56 10.01 -7.17 16.53
N GLU A 57 9.54 -5.96 16.22
CA GLU A 57 9.76 -4.78 17.03
C GLU A 57 8.46 -4.04 17.34
N VAL A 58 8.45 -3.37 18.48
CA VAL A 58 7.32 -2.55 18.90
C VAL A 58 7.24 -1.30 18.01
N LEU A 59 6.07 -1.11 17.36
CA LEU A 59 5.76 0.13 16.69
C LEU A 59 5.42 1.21 17.74
N PRO A 60 6.21 2.30 17.84
CA PRO A 60 5.93 3.35 18.81
C PRO A 60 4.56 3.99 18.60
N PRO A 61 3.87 4.41 19.67
CA PRO A 61 2.49 4.91 19.58
C PRO A 61 2.28 6.06 18.60
N GLU A 62 3.24 6.96 18.46
CA GLU A 62 3.19 8.11 17.56
C GLU A 62 3.18 7.73 16.07
N TYR A 63 3.57 6.50 15.74
CA TYR A 63 3.57 5.97 14.36
C TYR A 63 2.41 5.02 14.07
N ARG A 64 1.52 4.78 15.04
CA ARG A 64 0.36 3.88 14.89
C ARG A 64 -0.77 4.53 14.12
N SER A 65 -0.49 4.91 12.88
CA SER A 65 -1.45 5.36 11.88
C SER A 65 -0.88 5.13 10.48
N ILE A 66 -1.73 5.13 9.45
CA ILE A 66 -1.29 4.94 8.06
C ILE A 66 -0.21 5.96 7.68
N VAL A 67 -0.46 7.23 7.92
CA VAL A 67 0.50 8.29 7.62
C VAL A 67 1.67 8.31 8.62
N GLY A 68 1.43 7.95 9.88
CA GLY A 68 2.47 7.85 10.90
C GLY A 68 3.56 6.86 10.51
N PHE A 69 3.19 5.69 10.01
CA PHE A 69 4.16 4.70 9.54
C PHE A 69 4.69 5.04 8.14
N LYS A 70 3.80 5.18 7.15
CA LYS A 70 4.20 5.31 5.74
C LYS A 70 4.92 6.61 5.38
N HIS A 71 4.80 7.66 6.18
CA HIS A 71 5.60 8.88 6.02
C HIS A 71 6.89 8.89 6.86
N ASN A 72 7.23 7.77 7.50
CA ASN A 72 8.43 7.61 8.32
C ASN A 72 9.18 6.30 8.00
N LEU A 73 9.10 5.81 6.75
CA LEU A 73 9.72 4.55 6.34
C LEU A 73 11.23 4.51 6.59
N ASN A 74 11.88 5.66 6.53
CA ASN A 74 13.31 5.82 6.85
C ASN A 74 13.66 5.37 8.27
N LYS A 75 12.72 5.41 9.21
CA LYS A 75 12.89 4.95 10.61
C LYS A 75 12.64 3.45 10.77
N PHE A 76 11.91 2.84 9.83
CA PHE A 76 11.49 1.43 9.87
C PHE A 76 12.14 0.58 8.77
N LYS A 77 13.22 1.06 8.19
CA LYS A 77 13.98 0.34 7.18
C LYS A 77 14.81 -0.76 7.86
N ALA A 78 14.21 -1.95 8.02
CA ALA A 78 14.82 -3.09 8.71
C ALA A 78 15.98 -3.73 7.92
N PHE A 79 16.02 -3.53 6.61
CA PHE A 79 17.00 -4.17 5.71
C PHE A 79 17.61 -3.12 4.78
N GLU A 80 18.78 -3.44 4.21
CA GLU A 80 19.45 -2.60 3.23
C GLU A 80 18.50 -2.25 2.06
N ARG A 81 17.82 -3.27 1.52
CA ARG A 81 16.71 -3.13 0.57
C ARG A 81 15.43 -3.60 1.24
N SER A 82 14.50 -2.69 1.47
CA SER A 82 13.24 -2.96 2.16
C SER A 82 12.06 -2.81 1.20
N LEU A 83 11.24 -3.86 1.14
CA LEU A 83 9.94 -3.82 0.46
C LEU A 83 8.85 -3.76 1.52
N PHE A 84 8.32 -2.55 1.73
CA PHE A 84 7.19 -2.30 2.62
C PHE A 84 5.91 -2.76 1.92
N VAL A 85 5.16 -3.63 2.58
CA VAL A 85 3.91 -4.18 2.05
C VAL A 85 2.78 -4.05 3.05
N ASP A 86 1.57 -3.82 2.56
CA ASP A 86 0.38 -3.84 3.39
C ASP A 86 0.14 -5.25 3.96
N SER A 87 -0.41 -5.31 5.15
CA SER A 87 -0.63 -6.58 5.85
C SER A 87 -1.68 -7.48 5.16
N ASP A 88 -2.54 -6.91 4.33
CA ASP A 88 -3.63 -7.59 3.63
C ASP A 88 -3.28 -8.07 2.21
N ILE A 89 -1.99 -8.20 1.92
CA ILE A 89 -1.49 -8.69 0.63
C ILE A 89 -1.37 -10.21 0.65
N VAL A 90 -1.87 -10.87 -0.40
CA VAL A 90 -1.71 -12.31 -0.64
C VAL A 90 -0.71 -12.54 -1.77
N TRP A 91 0.28 -13.39 -1.51
CA TRP A 91 1.29 -13.74 -2.50
C TRP A 91 0.84 -14.94 -3.31
N CYS A 92 0.74 -14.79 -4.63
CA CYS A 92 0.21 -15.80 -5.54
C CYS A 92 1.27 -16.46 -6.42
N ARG A 93 2.49 -15.91 -6.43
CA ARG A 93 3.61 -16.39 -7.24
C ARG A 93 4.94 -16.06 -6.58
N ASP A 94 6.01 -16.60 -7.18
CA ASP A 94 7.38 -16.30 -6.79
C ASP A 94 7.71 -14.82 -7.02
N PRO A 95 8.17 -14.08 -5.99
CA PRO A 95 8.50 -12.67 -6.08
C PRO A 95 9.89 -12.37 -6.66
N ASP A 96 10.69 -13.34 -7.08
CA ASP A 96 12.04 -13.10 -7.59
C ASP A 96 12.06 -12.12 -8.77
N ALA A 97 11.14 -12.29 -9.72
CA ALA A 97 10.99 -11.39 -10.85
C ALA A 97 10.66 -9.94 -10.41
N LEU A 98 9.86 -9.79 -9.35
CA LEU A 98 9.56 -8.49 -8.75
C LEU A 98 10.83 -7.87 -8.16
N TRP A 99 11.57 -8.61 -7.33
CA TRP A 99 12.79 -8.12 -6.71
C TRP A 99 13.83 -7.70 -7.75
N HIS A 100 14.01 -8.49 -8.80
CA HIS A 100 14.92 -8.14 -9.89
C HIS A 100 14.54 -6.82 -10.58
N LYS A 101 13.24 -6.58 -10.84
CA LYS A 101 12.78 -5.32 -11.41
C LYS A 101 12.96 -4.13 -10.46
N LEU A 102 12.81 -4.36 -9.15
CA LEU A 102 12.97 -3.31 -8.15
C LEU A 102 14.43 -2.86 -7.97
N GLU A 103 15.41 -3.64 -8.39
CA GLU A 103 16.84 -3.26 -8.34
C GLU A 103 17.17 -1.99 -9.12
N ALA A 104 16.34 -1.62 -10.09
CA ALA A 104 16.52 -0.39 -10.87
C ALA A 104 16.13 0.89 -10.11
N TYR A 105 15.56 0.78 -8.90
CA TYR A 105 15.01 1.91 -8.16
C TYR A 105 15.79 2.17 -6.87
N ALA A 106 16.08 3.45 -6.60
CA ALA A 106 16.53 3.89 -5.27
C ALA A 106 15.35 3.90 -4.27
N PHE A 107 14.20 4.36 -4.75
CA PHE A 107 12.92 4.36 -4.08
C PHE A 107 11.81 4.30 -5.14
N THR A 108 10.76 3.57 -4.88
CA THR A 108 9.54 3.63 -5.69
C THR A 108 8.31 3.17 -4.92
N ALA A 109 7.15 3.71 -5.30
CA ALA A 109 5.85 3.17 -4.91
C ALA A 109 5.16 2.59 -6.14
N THR A 110 4.29 1.63 -5.93
CA THR A 110 3.49 1.09 -7.03
C THR A 110 2.39 2.05 -7.44
N GLY A 111 2.05 2.07 -8.71
CA GLY A 111 0.99 2.95 -9.17
C GLY A 111 0.89 3.12 -10.68
N LEU A 112 0.35 4.24 -11.09
CA LEU A 112 0.22 4.69 -12.47
C LEU A 112 0.91 6.03 -12.64
N GLU A 113 1.60 6.24 -13.75
CA GLU A 113 2.29 7.51 -14.04
C GLU A 113 1.37 8.73 -13.98
N LYS A 114 0.11 8.56 -14.34
CA LYS A 114 -0.85 9.67 -14.35
C LYS A 114 -1.99 9.40 -13.39
N ALA A 115 -2.16 10.29 -12.44
CA ALA A 115 -3.40 10.36 -11.69
C ALA A 115 -4.53 10.83 -12.60
N ASP A 116 -5.65 10.14 -12.56
CA ASP A 116 -6.88 10.67 -13.11
C ASP A 116 -7.48 11.73 -12.15
N ALA A 117 -8.49 12.45 -12.60
CA ALA A 117 -9.17 13.49 -11.81
C ALA A 117 -9.89 12.94 -10.55
N TRP A 118 -9.89 11.62 -10.36
CA TRP A 118 -10.62 10.92 -9.31
C TRP A 118 -9.74 10.50 -8.14
N PHE A 119 -8.44 10.53 -8.34
CA PHE A 119 -7.48 10.12 -7.33
C PHE A 119 -7.44 11.15 -6.19
N GLY A 120 -7.88 10.76 -5.00
CA GLY A 120 -7.94 11.65 -3.83
C GLY A 120 -8.89 12.85 -3.97
N GLY A 121 -9.61 12.94 -5.08
CA GLY A 121 -10.53 14.03 -5.37
C GLY A 121 -11.95 13.77 -4.90
N PRO A 122 -12.86 14.73 -5.13
CA PRO A 122 -14.24 14.63 -4.75
C PRO A 122 -14.98 13.53 -5.52
N LYS A 123 -16.04 13.01 -4.92
CA LYS A 123 -16.94 12.03 -5.52
C LYS A 123 -18.22 12.69 -6.04
N GLY A 124 -18.89 12.04 -6.98
CA GLY A 124 -20.18 12.53 -7.51
C GLY A 124 -20.04 13.85 -8.28
N LEU A 125 -20.96 14.80 -8.06
CA LEU A 125 -20.98 16.08 -8.78
C LEU A 125 -19.71 16.94 -8.56
N GLY A 126 -18.99 16.73 -7.47
CA GLY A 126 -17.72 17.43 -7.20
C GLY A 126 -16.64 17.17 -8.24
N ILE A 127 -16.74 16.07 -9.00
CA ILE A 127 -15.83 15.74 -10.10
C ILE A 127 -15.95 16.74 -11.25
N ILE A 128 -17.19 17.13 -11.56
CA ILE A 128 -17.46 18.09 -12.62
C ILE A 128 -16.80 19.43 -12.28
N THR A 129 -16.93 19.86 -11.03
CA THR A 129 -16.30 21.11 -10.56
C THR A 129 -14.77 21.00 -10.55
N ASP A 130 -14.19 19.86 -10.17
CA ASP A 130 -12.73 19.67 -10.21
C ASP A 130 -12.18 19.73 -11.64
N ARG A 131 -12.90 19.15 -12.61
CA ARG A 131 -12.53 19.24 -14.03
C ARG A 131 -12.70 20.67 -14.58
N LEU A 132 -13.80 21.33 -14.30
CA LEU A 132 -14.06 22.68 -14.77
C LEU A 132 -13.04 23.68 -14.23
N PHE A 133 -12.61 23.55 -12.99
CA PHE A 133 -11.64 24.45 -12.36
C PHE A 133 -10.19 23.96 -12.46
N ASP A 134 -9.94 22.81 -13.10
CA ASP A 134 -8.62 22.20 -13.28
C ASP A 134 -7.77 22.20 -11.98
N ARG A 135 -8.39 21.81 -10.88
CA ARG A 135 -7.78 21.90 -9.54
C ARG A 135 -6.50 21.09 -9.43
N ARG A 136 -6.44 19.91 -10.10
CA ARG A 136 -5.26 19.09 -10.17
C ARG A 136 -4.08 19.84 -10.78
N ARG A 137 -4.26 20.46 -11.95
CA ARG A 137 -3.24 21.24 -12.63
C ARG A 137 -2.77 22.43 -11.80
N ARG A 138 -3.70 23.10 -11.09
CA ARG A 138 -3.35 24.18 -10.15
C ARG A 138 -2.49 23.67 -9.00
N THR A 139 -2.77 22.47 -8.46
CA THR A 139 -1.93 21.83 -7.45
C THR A 139 -0.54 21.57 -8.03
N MET A 140 -0.45 20.92 -9.20
CA MET A 140 0.84 20.64 -9.83
C MET A 140 1.63 21.93 -10.06
N HIS A 141 1.02 22.97 -10.61
CA HIS A 141 1.68 24.25 -10.86
C HIS A 141 2.14 24.92 -9.56
N ARG A 142 1.31 24.92 -8.51
CA ARG A 142 1.66 25.51 -7.21
C ARG A 142 2.88 24.86 -6.56
N PHE A 143 3.02 23.55 -6.72
CA PHE A 143 4.11 22.78 -6.13
C PHE A 143 5.24 22.47 -7.09
N GLY A 144 5.21 23.02 -8.31
CA GLY A 144 6.25 22.82 -9.33
C GLY A 144 6.36 21.38 -9.83
N LEU A 145 5.27 20.60 -9.75
CA LEU A 145 5.26 19.21 -10.16
C LEU A 145 5.10 19.09 -11.68
N THR A 146 5.97 18.32 -12.33
CA THR A 146 5.91 18.05 -13.78
C THR A 146 4.89 16.97 -14.11
N TYR A 147 4.66 16.04 -13.20
CA TYR A 147 3.66 14.98 -13.27
C TYR A 147 3.02 14.74 -11.91
N LEU A 148 1.97 13.98 -11.85
CA LEU A 148 1.37 13.55 -10.60
C LEU A 148 0.91 12.10 -10.77
N PRO A 149 1.64 11.14 -10.18
CA PRO A 149 1.31 9.73 -10.29
C PRO A 149 0.09 9.40 -9.42
N ARG A 150 -0.58 8.32 -9.75
CA ARG A 150 -1.52 7.68 -8.85
C ARG A 150 -0.77 6.61 -8.09
N ALA A 151 -0.19 6.96 -6.96
CA ALA A 151 0.47 5.99 -6.11
C ALA A 151 -0.56 5.10 -5.41
N GLN A 152 -0.21 3.83 -5.29
CA GLN A 152 -0.88 2.85 -4.47
C GLN A 152 0.14 2.40 -3.42
N ALA A 153 -0.09 2.78 -2.17
CA ALA A 153 0.90 2.64 -1.11
C ALA A 153 0.90 1.24 -0.44
N GLY A 154 0.22 0.26 -1.03
CA GLY A 154 0.25 -1.13 -0.55
C GLY A 154 1.59 -1.83 -0.76
N MET A 155 2.43 -1.29 -1.66
CA MET A 155 3.79 -1.74 -1.86
C MET A 155 4.71 -0.53 -2.13
N ILE A 156 5.74 -0.37 -1.29
CA ILE A 156 6.75 0.68 -1.41
C ILE A 156 8.13 0.04 -1.28
N TYR A 157 9.00 0.29 -2.24
CA TYR A 157 10.38 -0.18 -2.21
C TYR A 157 11.33 0.95 -1.85
N ALA A 158 12.27 0.68 -0.95
CA ALA A 158 13.27 1.61 -0.49
C ALA A 158 14.64 0.92 -0.39
N ALA A 159 15.57 1.34 -1.24
CA ALA A 159 16.96 0.89 -1.22
C ALA A 159 17.90 1.98 -0.70
N ASP A 160 17.77 3.19 -1.23
CA ASP A 160 18.62 4.31 -0.82
C ASP A 160 18.07 5.00 0.45
N PRO A 161 18.87 5.08 1.54
CA PRO A 161 18.41 5.69 2.78
C PRO A 161 18.24 7.22 2.69
N VAL A 162 19.05 7.91 1.88
CA VAL A 162 18.96 9.37 1.71
C VAL A 162 17.69 9.71 0.93
N VAL A 163 17.49 9.08 -0.21
CA VAL A 163 16.26 9.26 -1.03
C VAL A 163 15.02 8.88 -0.24
N THR A 164 15.08 7.81 0.57
CA THR A 164 13.95 7.40 1.42
C THR A 164 13.61 8.49 2.45
N ALA A 165 14.61 9.10 3.09
CA ALA A 165 14.39 10.18 4.05
C ALA A 165 13.78 11.41 3.38
N GLU A 166 14.30 11.83 2.22
CA GLU A 166 13.76 12.96 1.45
C GLU A 166 12.31 12.73 1.05
N VAL A 167 11.96 11.53 0.56
CA VAL A 167 10.56 11.19 0.25
C VAL A 167 9.67 11.29 1.48
N CYS A 168 10.12 10.78 2.62
CA CYS A 168 9.38 10.87 3.88
C CYS A 168 9.14 12.32 4.31
N ASP A 169 10.16 13.16 4.26
CA ASP A 169 10.10 14.57 4.64
C ASP A 169 9.14 15.35 3.73
N HIS A 170 9.26 15.15 2.40
CA HIS A 170 8.35 15.75 1.43
C HIS A 170 6.91 15.27 1.62
N ALA A 171 6.69 13.99 1.85
CA ALA A 171 5.34 13.45 2.08
C ALA A 171 4.69 14.06 3.33
N GLN A 172 5.45 14.24 4.41
CA GLN A 172 4.98 14.91 5.61
C GLN A 172 4.68 16.40 5.36
N GLU A 173 5.54 17.09 4.61
CA GLU A 173 5.33 18.50 4.26
C GLU A 173 4.07 18.68 3.43
N TYR A 174 3.85 17.85 2.39
CA TYR A 174 2.64 17.92 1.58
C TYR A 174 1.38 17.62 2.41
N LEU A 175 1.46 16.68 3.35
CA LEU A 175 0.34 16.41 4.25
C LEU A 175 0.00 17.64 5.11
N ARG A 176 1.00 18.35 5.66
CA ARG A 176 0.79 19.60 6.40
C ARG A 176 0.14 20.67 5.54
N ARG A 177 0.54 20.77 4.27
CA ARG A 177 0.03 21.73 3.29
C ARG A 177 -1.19 21.26 2.51
N ARG A 178 -1.90 20.24 3.00
CA ARG A 178 -3.06 19.64 2.34
C ARG A 178 -4.06 20.64 1.81
N LYS A 179 -4.36 21.71 2.57
CA LYS A 179 -5.34 22.76 2.18
C LYS A 179 -4.96 23.51 0.91
N GLU A 180 -3.71 23.45 0.50
CA GLU A 180 -3.22 24.05 -0.73
C GLU A 180 -3.35 23.12 -1.95
N THR A 181 -3.79 21.90 -1.75
CA THR A 181 -3.95 20.87 -2.78
C THR A 181 -5.41 20.71 -3.20
N HIS A 182 -5.63 19.90 -4.23
CA HIS A 182 -6.99 19.51 -4.63
C HIS A 182 -7.48 18.25 -3.91
N PHE A 183 -6.64 17.61 -3.11
CA PHE A 183 -6.98 16.38 -2.40
C PHE A 183 -7.92 16.68 -1.22
N ARG A 184 -8.82 15.73 -0.99
CA ARG A 184 -9.69 15.76 0.19
C ARG A 184 -9.13 14.87 1.28
N SER A 185 -9.30 15.31 2.50
CA SER A 185 -9.00 14.49 3.66
C SER A 185 -9.99 13.35 3.79
N ARG A 186 -9.48 12.18 4.07
CA ARG A 186 -10.32 11.04 4.47
C ARG A 186 -10.98 11.27 5.83
N LEU A 187 -10.36 12.07 6.70
CA LEU A 187 -10.93 12.48 7.99
C LEU A 187 -12.16 13.34 7.79
N ASP A 188 -12.16 14.26 6.81
CA ASP A 188 -13.32 15.07 6.46
C ASP A 188 -14.49 14.23 5.88
N GLU A 189 -14.19 13.01 5.41
CA GLU A 189 -15.16 12.02 4.93
C GLU A 189 -15.61 11.04 6.04
N GLY A 190 -15.25 11.29 7.29
CA GLY A 190 -15.61 10.44 8.45
C GLY A 190 -14.78 9.17 8.60
N ARG A 191 -13.63 9.08 7.94
CA ARG A 191 -12.66 7.98 8.17
C ARG A 191 -11.85 8.25 9.43
N SER A 192 -11.36 7.20 10.06
CA SER A 192 -10.53 7.30 11.26
C SER A 192 -9.10 7.73 10.98
N GLU A 193 -8.63 7.57 9.74
CA GLU A 193 -7.24 7.83 9.37
C GLU A 193 -7.14 8.52 8.00
N GLU A 194 -6.08 9.30 7.85
CA GLU A 194 -5.75 9.98 6.58
C GLU A 194 -5.12 9.02 5.57
N SER A 195 -5.24 9.33 4.28
CA SER A 195 -4.54 8.60 3.21
C SER A 195 -3.11 9.10 3.05
N CYS A 196 -2.17 8.17 2.92
CA CYS A 196 -0.78 8.48 2.59
C CYS A 196 -0.51 8.59 1.08
N GLU A 197 -1.44 8.10 0.25
CA GLU A 197 -1.17 7.87 -1.19
C GLU A 197 -0.92 9.15 -1.97
N TRP A 198 -1.74 10.19 -1.76
CA TRP A 198 -1.61 11.44 -2.50
C TRP A 198 -0.38 12.24 -2.09
N SER A 199 -0.04 12.30 -0.80
CA SER A 199 1.14 12.99 -0.31
C SER A 199 2.42 12.26 -0.70
N MET A 200 2.41 10.93 -0.69
CA MET A 200 3.49 10.10 -1.24
C MET A 200 3.65 10.31 -2.75
N ALA A 201 2.56 10.36 -3.50
CA ALA A 201 2.58 10.64 -4.95
C ALA A 201 3.20 12.01 -5.25
N MET A 202 2.86 13.04 -4.46
CA MET A 202 3.47 14.36 -4.59
C MET A 202 4.96 14.35 -4.23
N ALA A 203 5.35 13.63 -3.18
CA ALA A 203 6.74 13.50 -2.77
C ALA A 203 7.61 12.81 -3.85
N VAL A 204 7.15 11.70 -4.37
CA VAL A 204 7.82 10.98 -5.47
C VAL A 204 7.94 11.88 -6.71
N SER A 205 6.86 12.61 -7.06
CA SER A 205 6.87 13.55 -8.18
C SER A 205 7.84 14.72 -7.99
N SER A 206 7.89 15.30 -6.78
CA SER A 206 8.76 16.46 -6.51
C SER A 206 10.25 16.13 -6.53
N LEU A 207 10.59 14.87 -6.35
CA LEU A 207 11.97 14.34 -6.43
C LEU A 207 12.25 13.67 -7.78
N ASP A 208 11.32 13.78 -8.73
CA ASP A 208 11.40 13.19 -10.07
C ASP A 208 11.71 11.68 -10.06
N LEU A 209 11.17 10.97 -9.07
CA LEU A 209 11.39 9.54 -8.90
C LEU A 209 10.38 8.73 -9.72
N PRO A 210 10.83 7.66 -10.38
CA PRO A 210 9.94 6.83 -11.19
C PRO A 210 8.98 6.01 -10.34
N ILE A 211 7.75 5.84 -10.83
CA ILE A 211 6.75 4.93 -10.27
C ILE A 211 6.94 3.53 -10.87
N PHE A 212 6.88 2.53 -10.03
CA PHE A 212 6.77 1.14 -10.47
C PHE A 212 5.33 0.85 -10.93
N HIS A 213 5.18 0.54 -12.21
CA HIS A 213 3.87 0.33 -12.81
C HIS A 213 3.23 -0.98 -12.34
N TRP A 214 2.37 -0.88 -11.34
CA TRP A 214 1.64 -2.03 -10.81
C TRP A 214 0.60 -2.59 -11.78
N PHE A 215 -0.15 -1.71 -12.41
CA PHE A 215 -1.34 -2.10 -13.14
C PHE A 215 -1.15 -2.28 -14.65
N GLN A 216 0.07 -2.37 -15.12
CA GLN A 216 0.35 -2.50 -16.54
C GLN A 216 0.77 -3.92 -16.91
N GLY A 217 -0.23 -4.72 -17.29
CA GLY A 217 0.00 -5.97 -17.99
C GLY A 217 0.60 -7.10 -17.15
N GLN A 218 1.28 -8.00 -17.85
CA GLN A 218 1.83 -9.25 -17.30
C GLN A 218 2.97 -9.07 -16.28
N ASP A 219 3.44 -7.85 -16.13
CA ASP A 219 4.55 -7.50 -15.24
C ASP A 219 4.11 -6.99 -13.88
N SER A 220 2.81 -7.06 -13.61
CA SER A 220 2.27 -6.75 -12.30
C SER A 220 3.01 -7.52 -11.21
N PRO A 221 3.23 -6.92 -10.03
CA PRO A 221 4.00 -7.51 -8.95
C PRO A 221 3.36 -8.75 -8.32
N GLN A 222 2.51 -9.47 -8.99
CA GLN A 222 2.07 -10.80 -8.54
C GLN A 222 1.44 -10.78 -7.13
N LEU A 223 0.84 -9.65 -6.81
CA LEU A 223 0.17 -9.42 -5.55
C LEU A 223 -1.31 -9.30 -5.81
N ASP A 224 -2.07 -10.07 -5.10
CA ASP A 224 -3.50 -9.92 -5.01
C ASP A 224 -3.87 -9.39 -3.63
N PHE A 225 -4.85 -8.49 -3.58
CA PHE A 225 -5.31 -7.95 -2.31
C PHE A 225 -6.28 -8.91 -1.64
N ILE A 226 -6.12 -9.05 -0.34
CA ILE A 226 -7.12 -9.66 0.51
C ILE A 226 -8.20 -8.59 0.75
N ASP A 227 -9.40 -8.80 0.23
CA ASP A 227 -10.53 -7.90 0.46
C ASP A 227 -11.15 -8.13 1.86
N GLY A 228 -10.37 -7.90 2.90
CA GLY A 228 -10.82 -7.96 4.28
C GLY A 228 -11.25 -9.33 4.81
N TYR A 229 -11.04 -10.39 4.04
CA TYR A 229 -11.51 -11.74 4.33
C TYR A 229 -10.38 -12.73 4.49
N VAL A 230 -9.52 -12.49 5.46
CA VAL A 230 -8.67 -13.55 5.97
C VAL A 230 -9.46 -14.26 7.06
N ASP A 231 -9.83 -15.50 6.79
CA ASP A 231 -10.43 -16.36 7.77
C ASP A 231 -9.32 -17.21 8.40
N HIS A 232 -9.01 -16.91 9.64
CA HIS A 232 -8.16 -17.71 10.49
C HIS A 232 -9.01 -18.40 11.54
N ASP A 233 -8.70 -19.61 11.86
CA ASP A 233 -9.09 -20.14 13.14
C ASP A 233 -8.40 -19.35 14.28
N LEU A 234 -8.87 -19.56 15.52
CA LEU A 234 -8.34 -18.85 16.68
C LEU A 234 -6.84 -19.13 16.94
N ASN A 235 -6.28 -20.15 16.29
CA ASN A 235 -4.91 -20.60 16.44
C ASN A 235 -4.01 -20.17 15.29
N PHE A 236 -4.52 -19.50 14.26
CA PHE A 236 -3.82 -19.15 13.03
C PHE A 236 -3.35 -20.38 12.21
N GLU A 237 -3.99 -21.53 12.38
CA GLU A 237 -3.60 -22.79 11.71
C GLU A 237 -4.15 -22.86 10.27
N VAL A 238 -5.35 -22.31 10.06
CA VAL A 238 -6.00 -22.31 8.75
C VAL A 238 -6.13 -20.90 8.23
N VAL A 239 -5.60 -20.65 7.02
CA VAL A 239 -5.70 -19.39 6.33
C VAL A 239 -6.61 -19.55 5.11
N ARG A 240 -7.73 -18.86 5.13
CA ARG A 240 -8.61 -18.74 3.96
C ARG A 240 -8.63 -17.29 3.52
N CYS A 241 -8.24 -17.06 2.27
CA CYS A 241 -8.20 -15.72 1.71
C CYS A 241 -9.17 -15.60 0.55
N ARG A 242 -9.90 -14.49 0.51
CA ARG A 242 -10.56 -14.03 -0.70
C ARG A 242 -9.74 -12.90 -1.28
N TYR A 243 -9.49 -12.96 -2.55
CA TYR A 243 -8.69 -11.98 -3.26
C TYR A 243 -9.22 -11.73 -4.66
N HIS A 244 -8.86 -10.62 -5.25
CA HIS A 244 -9.10 -10.32 -6.64
C HIS A 244 -7.78 -10.21 -7.38
N THR A 245 -7.74 -10.78 -8.57
CA THR A 245 -6.53 -10.84 -9.37
C THR A 245 -6.32 -9.55 -10.17
N ASP A 246 -5.08 -9.26 -10.48
CA ASP A 246 -4.71 -8.20 -11.41
C ASP A 246 -5.43 -8.31 -12.75
N ALA A 247 -5.55 -9.52 -13.28
CA ALA A 247 -6.27 -9.77 -14.52
C ALA A 247 -7.72 -9.26 -14.45
N LEU A 248 -8.37 -9.42 -13.29
CA LEU A 248 -9.71 -8.91 -13.07
C LEU A 248 -9.75 -7.39 -13.06
N ILE A 249 -8.80 -6.76 -12.34
CA ILE A 249 -8.67 -5.30 -12.28
C ILE A 249 -8.37 -4.75 -13.68
N HIS A 250 -7.51 -5.39 -14.44
CA HIS A 250 -7.19 -5.02 -15.82
C HIS A 250 -8.38 -5.15 -16.75
N GLY A 251 -9.12 -6.24 -16.68
CA GLY A 251 -10.30 -6.46 -17.51
C GLY A 251 -11.39 -5.40 -17.30
N LEU A 252 -11.46 -4.84 -16.09
CA LEU A 252 -12.44 -3.81 -15.74
C LEU A 252 -11.99 -2.38 -16.07
N ARG A 253 -10.74 -2.16 -16.44
CA ARG A 253 -10.20 -0.83 -16.79
C ARG A 253 -10.85 -0.19 -18.02
N GLY A 254 -11.25 -0.98 -18.97
CA GLY A 254 -11.94 -0.53 -20.19
C GLY A 254 -13.37 0.00 -19.94
N PHE A 255 -13.91 -0.18 -18.75
CA PHE A 255 -15.24 0.32 -18.43
C PHE A 255 -15.24 1.84 -18.27
N PRO A 256 -16.04 2.56 -19.07
CA PRO A 256 -16.03 4.02 -19.08
C PRO A 256 -16.58 4.66 -17.82
N ASN A 257 -17.30 3.90 -17.01
CA ASN A 257 -17.94 4.38 -15.79
C ASN A 257 -17.27 3.78 -14.55
N HIS A 258 -16.48 4.59 -13.84
CA HIS A 258 -15.80 4.21 -12.61
C HIS A 258 -16.73 3.65 -11.53
N LEU A 259 -17.95 4.18 -11.44
CA LEU A 259 -18.92 3.74 -10.43
C LEU A 259 -19.36 2.29 -10.70
N ILE A 260 -19.58 1.93 -11.96
CA ILE A 260 -19.91 0.56 -12.36
C ILE A 260 -18.69 -0.34 -12.16
N ARG A 261 -17.51 0.12 -12.55
CA ARG A 261 -16.26 -0.61 -12.34
C ARG A 261 -16.03 -0.91 -10.86
N ASP A 262 -16.09 0.10 -9.99
CA ASP A 262 -15.85 -0.05 -8.56
C ASP A 262 -16.92 -0.96 -7.91
N THR A 263 -18.16 -0.89 -8.38
CA THR A 263 -19.23 -1.79 -7.93
C THR A 263 -18.98 -3.22 -8.37
N LEU A 264 -18.55 -3.43 -9.63
CA LEU A 264 -18.19 -4.75 -10.14
C LEU A 264 -16.96 -5.31 -9.43
N VAL A 265 -15.92 -4.52 -9.20
CA VAL A 265 -14.74 -4.93 -8.42
C VAL A 265 -15.16 -5.39 -7.03
N ARG A 266 -15.97 -4.61 -6.33
CA ARG A 266 -16.50 -4.98 -5.00
C ARG A 266 -17.36 -6.24 -5.03
N TYR A 267 -18.14 -6.44 -6.07
CA TYR A 267 -18.97 -7.63 -6.23
C TYR A 267 -18.10 -8.85 -6.51
N LEU A 268 -17.17 -8.73 -7.45
CA LEU A 268 -16.30 -9.83 -7.86
C LEU A 268 -15.26 -10.19 -6.79
N SER A 269 -14.81 -9.22 -6.00
CA SER A 269 -13.94 -9.48 -4.86
C SER A 269 -14.62 -10.26 -3.73
N LYS A 270 -15.96 -10.29 -3.71
CA LYS A 270 -16.74 -11.10 -2.77
C LYS A 270 -16.97 -12.54 -3.26
N LEU A 271 -16.67 -12.84 -4.52
CA LEU A 271 -16.72 -14.20 -5.00
C LEU A 271 -15.56 -15.00 -4.38
N PRO A 272 -15.76 -16.27 -4.04
CA PRO A 272 -14.67 -17.12 -3.56
C PRO A 272 -13.53 -17.12 -4.57
N GLY A 273 -12.36 -16.70 -4.14
CA GLY A 273 -11.15 -16.73 -4.97
C GLY A 273 -10.78 -18.16 -5.34
N LYS A 274 -10.05 -18.34 -6.44
CA LYS A 274 -9.50 -19.63 -6.86
C LYS A 274 -8.33 -20.04 -5.95
N GLY A 275 -8.56 -20.28 -4.71
CA GLY A 275 -7.52 -20.76 -3.83
C GLY A 275 -7.96 -20.68 -2.40
N ASP A 276 -8.41 -21.77 -1.86
CA ASP A 276 -8.23 -22.07 -0.46
C ASP A 276 -6.73 -22.34 -0.27
N PHE A 277 -6.07 -21.48 0.50
CA PHE A 277 -4.69 -21.70 0.89
C PHE A 277 -4.62 -22.45 2.20
#